data_25356c410853bf1dd59e832bbe7d85e2
#
_entry.id   25356c410853bf1dd59e832bbe7d85e2
#
_cell.length_a   1.000
_cell.length_b   1.000
_cell.length_c   1.000
_cell.angle_alpha   90.00
_cell.angle_beta   90.00
_cell.angle_gamma   90.00
#
_symmetry.space_group_name_H-M   'P 1'
#
loop_
_entity.id
_entity.type
_entity.pdbx_description
1 polymer ?
#
loop_
_entity_poly.entity_id
_entity_poly.type
_entity_poly.pdbx_seq_one_letter_code
_entity_poly.pdbx_strand_id
1 'polypeptide(L)'
;MKARNSAMLGGMGVVVVAVVLLVVAVGPARAQRTPTISYITQEQIKDIGGTVELECAVLYANEYSVHWVKTSNDRSDVVFLSTGSSLVLKDSRFSLRYDLSSTTYTLQIKDIQETDAGIYQCQVVLSVTNKITAEVPLNVRRPPSISDNSTQSLVVSEGQPAQMECYASGYPVPQITWRRENNAILPTANVGIGAKISYYVHPEP
;
A
#
# COMPACT_ATOMS: atom_id res chain seq x y z
N MET A 1 -93.98 -35.36 -50.42
CA MET A 1 -94.45 -34.00 -50.73
C MET A 1 -93.46 -32.97 -50.29
N LYS A 2 -93.16 -32.12 -51.22
CA LYS A 2 -92.48 -30.83 -51.09
C LYS A 2 -91.01 -30.78 -50.65
N ALA A 3 -90.18 -30.58 -51.64
CA ALA A 3 -88.83 -30.04 -51.59
C ALA A 3 -88.83 -28.61 -51.08
N ARG A 4 -87.74 -28.22 -50.48
CA ARG A 4 -87.25 -26.83 -50.59
C ARG A 4 -85.73 -26.75 -50.42
N ASN A 5 -85.09 -26.24 -51.46
CA ASN A 5 -83.76 -25.73 -51.51
C ASN A 5 -83.56 -24.54 -50.54
N SER A 6 -82.38 -24.38 -49.99
CA SER A 6 -81.80 -23.06 -49.74
C SER A 6 -80.28 -23.13 -49.59
N ALA A 7 -79.72 -22.60 -50.56
CA ALA A 7 -78.54 -21.70 -50.69
C ALA A 7 -77.39 -21.76 -49.64
N MET A 8 -76.23 -22.07 -50.18
CA MET A 8 -74.98 -21.75 -49.62
C MET A 8 -74.79 -20.22 -49.55
N LEU A 9 -74.34 -19.73 -48.40
CA LEU A 9 -73.65 -18.45 -48.29
C LEU A 9 -72.34 -18.69 -47.59
N GLY A 10 -71.27 -18.52 -48.36
CA GLY A 10 -69.92 -18.55 -47.84
C GLY A 10 -69.65 -17.35 -46.94
N GLY A 11 -69.33 -17.64 -45.71
CA GLY A 11 -68.77 -16.65 -44.78
C GLY A 11 -67.29 -16.76 -44.77
N MET A 12 -66.63 -15.79 -45.42
CA MET A 12 -65.16 -15.57 -45.29
C MET A 12 -64.89 -15.19 -43.85
N GLY A 13 -64.34 -16.13 -43.07
CA GLY A 13 -63.85 -15.88 -41.74
C GLY A 13 -62.59 -15.05 -41.83
N VAL A 14 -62.70 -13.79 -41.47
CA VAL A 14 -61.51 -12.91 -41.28
C VAL A 14 -60.79 -13.36 -40.00
N VAL A 15 -59.70 -14.08 -40.20
CA VAL A 15 -58.74 -14.36 -39.08
C VAL A 15 -58.03 -13.08 -38.76
N VAL A 16 -58.47 -12.40 -37.69
CA VAL A 16 -57.74 -11.27 -37.11
C VAL A 16 -56.54 -11.83 -36.30
N VAL A 17 -55.41 -11.89 -36.94
CA VAL A 17 -54.14 -12.18 -36.23
C VAL A 17 -53.76 -10.95 -35.38
N ALA A 18 -54.10 -11.00 -34.11
CA ALA A 18 -53.62 -9.99 -33.14
C ALA A 18 -52.12 -10.20 -32.90
N VAL A 19 -51.30 -9.44 -33.61
CA VAL A 19 -49.89 -9.34 -33.34
C VAL A 19 -49.72 -8.52 -32.05
N VAL A 20 -49.57 -9.20 -30.93
CA VAL A 20 -49.18 -8.56 -29.66
C VAL A 20 -47.73 -8.19 -29.79
N LEU A 21 -47.42 -6.94 -30.13
CA LEU A 21 -46.10 -6.33 -30.04
C LEU A 21 -45.69 -6.23 -28.54
N LEU A 22 -44.96 -7.22 -28.05
CA LEU A 22 -44.25 -7.14 -26.80
C LEU A 22 -43.16 -6.08 -26.94
N VAL A 23 -43.46 -4.83 -26.60
CA VAL A 23 -42.45 -3.77 -26.42
C VAL A 23 -41.69 -4.09 -25.14
N VAL A 24 -40.60 -4.84 -25.27
CA VAL A 24 -39.62 -4.98 -24.19
C VAL A 24 -39.01 -3.60 -23.99
N ALA A 25 -39.46 -2.90 -22.96
CA ALA A 25 -38.83 -1.65 -22.52
C ALA A 25 -37.39 -1.97 -22.03
N VAL A 26 -36.46 -1.90 -22.95
CA VAL A 26 -35.02 -1.91 -22.58
C VAL A 26 -34.79 -0.57 -21.90
N GLY A 27 -34.95 -0.56 -20.58
CA GLY A 27 -34.54 0.59 -19.76
C GLY A 27 -33.06 0.89 -20.01
N PRO A 28 -32.61 2.15 -19.93
CA PRO A 28 -31.22 2.47 -20.11
C PRO A 28 -30.43 1.64 -19.13
N ALA A 29 -29.57 0.74 -19.64
CA ALA A 29 -28.63 0.01 -18.84
C ALA A 29 -27.77 1.06 -18.15
N ARG A 30 -27.96 1.26 -16.83
CA ARG A 30 -27.06 2.07 -16.03
C ARG A 30 -25.70 1.37 -16.11
N ALA A 31 -24.78 1.96 -16.86
CA ALA A 31 -23.40 1.49 -16.88
C ALA A 31 -22.91 1.50 -15.41
N GLN A 32 -22.73 0.33 -14.83
CA GLN A 32 -22.20 0.18 -13.49
C GLN A 32 -20.75 0.68 -13.54
N ARG A 33 -20.52 1.83 -12.91
CA ARG A 33 -19.17 2.41 -12.86
C ARG A 33 -18.28 1.54 -12.01
N THR A 34 -17.11 1.18 -12.54
CA THR A 34 -16.13 0.40 -11.79
C THR A 34 -15.56 1.24 -10.65
N PRO A 35 -15.47 0.73 -9.42
CA PRO A 35 -14.84 1.44 -8.32
C PRO A 35 -13.38 1.70 -8.63
N THR A 36 -12.87 2.83 -8.15
CA THR A 36 -11.48 3.23 -8.33
C THR A 36 -10.97 3.93 -7.08
N ILE A 37 -9.67 3.82 -6.81
CA ILE A 37 -8.98 4.64 -5.83
C ILE A 37 -8.51 5.89 -6.58
N SER A 38 -9.10 7.05 -6.24
CA SER A 38 -8.83 8.33 -6.89
C SER A 38 -7.64 9.06 -6.27
N TYR A 39 -7.36 8.80 -4.99
CA TYR A 39 -6.23 9.36 -4.28
C TYR A 39 -5.71 8.38 -3.23
N ILE A 40 -4.41 8.37 -3.05
CA ILE A 40 -3.72 7.69 -1.96
C ILE A 40 -2.55 8.57 -1.49
N THR A 41 -2.34 8.64 -0.19
CA THR A 41 -1.17 9.32 0.39
C THR A 41 0.12 8.73 -0.18
N GLN A 42 1.08 9.57 -0.52
CA GLN A 42 2.40 9.13 -0.98
C GLN A 42 3.23 8.59 0.20
N GLU A 43 4.40 8.01 -0.11
CA GLU A 43 5.35 7.54 0.90
C GLU A 43 5.54 8.55 2.04
N GLN A 44 5.52 8.06 3.26
CA GLN A 44 5.71 8.85 4.48
C GLN A 44 6.98 8.44 5.22
N ILE A 45 7.74 9.42 5.67
CA ILE A 45 8.89 9.23 6.57
C ILE A 45 8.60 10.00 7.84
N LYS A 46 8.53 9.31 8.98
CA LYS A 46 8.16 9.89 10.27
C LYS A 46 9.18 9.54 11.34
N ASP A 47 9.25 10.37 12.38
CA ASP A 47 10.05 10.10 13.56
C ASP A 47 9.26 9.23 14.56
N ILE A 48 9.96 8.47 15.38
CA ILE A 48 9.38 7.77 16.53
C ILE A 48 8.66 8.79 17.42
N GLY A 49 7.48 8.43 17.93
CA GLY A 49 6.62 9.32 18.72
C GLY A 49 5.79 10.31 17.90
N GLY A 50 6.03 10.41 16.59
CA GLY A 50 5.29 11.28 15.68
C GLY A 50 3.86 10.80 15.40
N THR A 51 3.19 11.51 14.51
CA THR A 51 1.84 11.18 14.01
C THR A 51 1.83 11.18 12.50
N VAL A 52 1.08 10.26 11.90
CA VAL A 52 0.85 10.19 10.46
C VAL A 52 -0.64 10.03 10.18
N GLU A 53 -1.10 10.61 9.08
CA GLU A 53 -2.41 10.38 8.48
C GLU A 53 -2.21 9.80 7.08
N LEU A 54 -2.86 8.67 6.82
CA LEU A 54 -2.86 7.98 5.54
C LEU A 54 -4.27 8.06 4.97
N GLU A 55 -4.41 8.70 3.82
CA GLU A 55 -5.69 8.97 3.18
C GLU A 55 -5.86 8.11 1.94
N CYS A 56 -7.04 7.56 1.79
CA CYS A 56 -7.47 6.81 0.62
C CYS A 56 -8.85 7.32 0.20
N ALA A 57 -8.92 8.01 -0.93
CA ALA A 57 -10.18 8.44 -1.52
C ALA A 57 -10.61 7.44 -2.60
N VAL A 58 -11.88 7.01 -2.53
CA VAL A 58 -12.43 6.01 -3.44
C VAL A 58 -13.64 6.57 -4.19
N LEU A 59 -13.80 6.23 -5.45
CA LEU A 59 -14.96 6.59 -6.26
C LEU A 59 -15.75 5.34 -6.64
N TYR A 60 -17.08 5.45 -6.68
CA TYR A 60 -18.00 4.39 -7.08
C TYR A 60 -17.90 3.10 -6.25
N ALA A 61 -17.48 3.23 -4.99
CA ALA A 61 -17.26 2.09 -4.10
C ALA A 61 -18.39 1.86 -3.07
N ASN A 62 -19.58 2.47 -3.23
CA ASN A 62 -20.67 2.43 -2.25
C ASN A 62 -21.16 1.02 -1.91
N GLU A 63 -21.02 0.07 -2.82
CA GLU A 63 -21.42 -1.33 -2.65
C GLU A 63 -20.25 -2.25 -2.27
N TYR A 64 -19.05 -1.69 -2.10
CA TYR A 64 -17.84 -2.46 -1.86
C TYR A 64 -17.22 -2.11 -0.51
N SER A 65 -16.63 -3.10 0.12
CA SER A 65 -15.88 -2.87 1.37
C SER A 65 -14.50 -2.31 1.08
N VAL A 66 -14.14 -1.26 1.80
CA VAL A 66 -12.80 -0.68 1.75
C VAL A 66 -12.05 -1.09 3.02
N HIS A 67 -10.84 -1.61 2.86
CA HIS A 67 -10.02 -2.10 3.97
C HIS A 67 -8.68 -1.39 4.01
N TRP A 68 -8.20 -1.09 5.21
CA TRP A 68 -6.80 -0.82 5.44
C TRP A 68 -6.12 -2.09 5.95
N VAL A 69 -5.01 -2.43 5.32
CA VAL A 69 -4.19 -3.60 5.65
C VAL A 69 -2.74 -3.15 5.72
N LYS A 70 -2.00 -3.62 6.73
CA LYS A 70 -0.55 -3.40 6.82
C LYS A 70 0.18 -4.68 6.45
N THR A 71 1.24 -4.56 5.68
CA THR A 71 2.20 -5.64 5.42
C THR A 71 3.58 -5.21 5.87
N SER A 72 4.41 -6.17 6.30
CA SER A 72 5.84 -5.94 6.48
C SER A 72 6.51 -5.58 5.14
N ASN A 73 7.71 -5.01 5.19
CA ASN A 73 8.44 -4.62 3.98
C ASN A 73 8.79 -5.82 3.09
N ASP A 74 9.00 -6.99 3.68
CA ASP A 74 9.22 -8.26 2.98
C ASP A 74 7.91 -8.98 2.61
N ARG A 75 6.76 -8.38 2.98
CA ARG A 75 5.39 -8.91 2.74
C ARG A 75 5.11 -10.26 3.39
N SER A 76 5.90 -10.67 4.38
CA SER A 76 5.70 -11.94 5.11
C SER A 76 4.51 -11.85 6.07
N ASP A 77 4.33 -10.70 6.72
CA ASP A 77 3.28 -10.48 7.70
C ASP A 77 2.17 -9.60 7.15
N VAL A 78 0.94 -9.96 7.43
CA VAL A 78 -0.26 -9.24 7.02
C VAL A 78 -1.16 -8.98 8.21
N VAL A 79 -1.44 -7.69 8.48
CA VAL A 79 -2.29 -7.26 9.59
C VAL A 79 -3.49 -6.49 9.05
N PHE A 80 -4.70 -6.98 9.33
CA PHE A 80 -5.93 -6.26 9.03
C PHE A 80 -6.16 -5.14 10.04
N LEU A 81 -6.26 -3.90 9.55
CA LEU A 81 -6.42 -2.72 10.39
C LEU A 81 -7.87 -2.27 10.47
N SER A 82 -8.59 -2.29 9.34
CA SER A 82 -9.97 -1.81 9.30
C SER A 82 -10.83 -2.53 8.26
N THR A 83 -12.14 -2.46 8.48
CA THR A 83 -13.16 -2.88 7.51
C THR A 83 -14.21 -1.77 7.41
N GLY A 84 -14.40 -1.22 6.20
CA GLY A 84 -15.23 -0.04 6.01
C GLY A 84 -14.75 1.11 6.89
N SER A 85 -15.66 1.73 7.63
CA SER A 85 -15.39 2.83 8.57
C SER A 85 -15.00 2.38 9.98
N SER A 86 -14.79 1.09 10.21
CA SER A 86 -14.54 0.53 11.55
C SER A 86 -13.13 -0.06 11.64
N LEU A 87 -12.40 0.29 12.73
CA LEU A 87 -11.14 -0.35 13.07
C LEU A 87 -11.39 -1.77 13.59
N VAL A 88 -10.56 -2.71 13.15
CA VAL A 88 -10.48 -4.09 13.65
C VAL A 88 -9.34 -4.24 14.64
N LEU A 89 -8.24 -3.52 14.38
CA LEU A 89 -7.06 -3.50 15.25
C LEU A 89 -7.41 -2.88 16.62
N LYS A 90 -7.04 -3.57 17.72
CA LYS A 90 -7.23 -3.10 19.09
C LYS A 90 -5.95 -2.42 19.61
N ASP A 91 -5.57 -1.31 19.01
CA ASP A 91 -4.45 -0.47 19.44
C ASP A 91 -4.94 0.97 19.49
N SER A 92 -4.90 1.60 20.67
CA SER A 92 -5.42 2.95 20.91
C SER A 92 -4.65 4.05 20.14
N ARG A 93 -3.47 3.74 19.62
CA ARG A 93 -2.68 4.66 18.78
C ARG A 93 -3.30 4.84 17.39
N PHE A 94 -4.10 3.88 16.95
CA PHE A 94 -4.77 3.90 15.66
C PHE A 94 -6.17 4.49 15.76
N SER A 95 -6.53 5.32 14.83
CA SER A 95 -7.90 5.79 14.63
C SER A 95 -8.25 5.84 13.15
N LEU A 96 -9.52 5.65 12.83
CA LEU A 96 -10.03 5.71 11.46
C LEU A 96 -11.15 6.73 11.38
N ARG A 97 -11.10 7.58 10.37
CA ARG A 97 -12.15 8.53 10.02
C ARG A 97 -12.61 8.28 8.59
N TYR A 98 -13.91 8.30 8.39
CA TYR A 98 -14.51 8.28 7.06
C TYR A 98 -15.26 9.58 6.80
N ASP A 99 -14.90 10.26 5.73
CA ASP A 99 -15.59 11.45 5.25
C ASP A 99 -16.49 11.08 4.07
N LEU A 100 -17.80 11.15 4.30
CA LEU A 100 -18.81 10.86 3.28
C LEU A 100 -18.77 11.83 2.10
N SER A 101 -18.39 13.09 2.33
CA SER A 101 -18.40 14.12 1.28
C SER A 101 -17.31 13.91 0.24
N SER A 102 -16.14 13.47 0.69
CA SER A 102 -14.97 13.19 -0.15
C SER A 102 -14.77 11.70 -0.41
N THR A 103 -15.60 10.83 0.19
CA THR A 103 -15.45 9.37 0.16
C THR A 103 -14.05 8.90 0.55
N THR A 104 -13.45 9.57 1.54
CA THR A 104 -12.07 9.38 1.97
C THR A 104 -12.01 8.62 3.30
N TYR A 105 -11.20 7.58 3.33
CA TYR A 105 -10.84 6.81 4.52
C TYR A 105 -9.48 7.27 5.02
N THR A 106 -9.43 7.95 6.16
CA THR A 106 -8.21 8.45 6.79
C THR A 106 -7.83 7.57 7.97
N LEU A 107 -6.72 6.83 7.84
CA LEU A 107 -6.11 6.08 8.93
C LEU A 107 -5.07 6.98 9.61
N GLN A 108 -5.25 7.27 10.90
CA GLN A 108 -4.30 8.03 11.70
C GLN A 108 -3.56 7.10 12.66
N ILE A 109 -2.24 7.27 12.76
CA ILE A 109 -1.36 6.58 13.70
C ILE A 109 -0.66 7.64 14.53
N LYS A 110 -0.83 7.60 15.86
CA LYS A 110 -0.16 8.46 16.83
C LYS A 110 0.92 7.67 17.56
N ASP A 111 1.88 8.39 18.13
CA ASP A 111 2.98 7.78 18.87
C ASP A 111 3.64 6.65 18.09
N ILE A 112 4.11 7.00 16.89
CA ILE A 112 4.68 6.07 15.92
C ILE A 112 5.85 5.32 16.53
N GLN A 113 5.86 4.01 16.39
CA GLN A 113 6.92 3.11 16.82
C GLN A 113 7.68 2.54 15.61
N GLU A 114 8.87 2.02 15.83
CA GLU A 114 9.67 1.39 14.77
C GLU A 114 8.91 0.22 14.10
N THR A 115 8.14 -0.51 14.89
CA THR A 115 7.29 -1.62 14.41
C THR A 115 6.14 -1.17 13.50
N ASP A 116 5.80 0.13 13.46
CA ASP A 116 4.77 0.65 12.57
C ASP A 116 5.28 0.82 11.14
N ALA A 117 6.60 0.79 10.91
CA ALA A 117 7.15 0.78 9.56
C ALA A 117 6.60 -0.41 8.75
N GLY A 118 6.34 -0.18 7.46
CA GLY A 118 5.77 -1.18 6.57
C GLY A 118 4.98 -0.56 5.43
N ILE A 119 4.27 -1.38 4.69
CA ILE A 119 3.44 -0.98 3.56
C ILE A 119 1.97 -1.02 3.98
N TYR A 120 1.32 0.13 3.97
CA TYR A 120 -0.10 0.26 4.24
C TYR A 120 -0.88 0.22 2.93
N GLN A 121 -1.84 -0.69 2.84
CA GLN A 121 -2.63 -0.90 1.63
C GLN A 121 -4.07 -0.49 1.87
N CYS A 122 -4.57 0.40 1.01
CA CYS A 122 -6.00 0.63 0.86
C CYS A 122 -6.53 -0.35 -0.18
N GLN A 123 -7.50 -1.18 0.19
CA GLN A 123 -8.04 -2.24 -0.65
C GLN A 123 -9.55 -2.06 -0.83
N VAL A 124 -10.02 -1.94 -2.08
CA VAL A 124 -11.45 -2.01 -2.42
C VAL A 124 -11.74 -3.45 -2.86
N VAL A 125 -12.55 -4.16 -2.09
CA VAL A 125 -12.83 -5.59 -2.31
C VAL A 125 -14.00 -5.73 -3.27
N LEU A 126 -13.72 -6.20 -4.48
CA LEU A 126 -14.73 -6.44 -5.53
C LEU A 126 -15.37 -7.82 -5.41
N SER A 127 -14.59 -8.81 -5.03
CA SER A 127 -15.01 -10.19 -4.77
C SER A 127 -13.99 -10.90 -3.88
N VAL A 128 -14.23 -12.14 -3.55
CA VAL A 128 -13.32 -12.97 -2.73
C VAL A 128 -11.89 -13.03 -3.33
N THR A 129 -11.79 -13.01 -4.66
CA THR A 129 -10.50 -13.16 -5.36
C THR A 129 -10.04 -11.88 -6.07
N ASN A 130 -10.85 -10.82 -6.09
CA ASN A 130 -10.55 -9.62 -6.85
C ASN A 130 -10.66 -8.38 -5.97
N LYS A 131 -9.60 -7.55 -5.98
CA LYS A 131 -9.52 -6.29 -5.24
C LYS A 131 -8.71 -5.26 -6.00
N ILE A 132 -9.02 -3.99 -5.78
CA ILE A 132 -8.22 -2.86 -6.23
C ILE A 132 -7.40 -2.41 -5.02
N THR A 133 -6.09 -2.23 -5.20
CA THR A 133 -5.16 -1.91 -4.10
C THR A 133 -4.30 -0.72 -4.46
N ALA A 134 -4.13 0.20 -3.51
CA ALA A 134 -3.11 1.24 -3.54
C ALA A 134 -2.26 1.17 -2.26
N GLU A 135 -0.97 1.48 -2.37
CA GLU A 135 0.01 1.28 -1.32
C GLU A 135 0.62 2.60 -0.85
N VAL A 136 0.86 2.69 0.45
CA VAL A 136 1.58 3.77 1.11
C VAL A 136 2.72 3.17 1.93
N PRO A 137 3.97 3.31 1.53
CA PRO A 137 5.09 2.97 2.38
C PRO A 137 5.18 3.96 3.55
N LEU A 138 5.25 3.44 4.78
CA LEU A 138 5.57 4.20 5.98
C LEU A 138 6.94 3.78 6.48
N ASN A 139 7.88 4.71 6.46
CA ASN A 139 9.22 4.55 6.97
C ASN A 139 9.37 5.33 8.28
N VAL A 140 10.00 4.71 9.27
CA VAL A 140 10.24 5.32 10.58
C VAL A 140 11.72 5.64 10.72
N ARG A 141 12.07 6.91 10.99
CA ARG A 141 13.46 7.32 11.19
C ARG A 141 14.02 6.68 12.45
N ARG A 142 15.20 6.13 12.28
CA ARG A 142 16.00 5.55 13.36
C ARG A 142 17.37 6.21 13.36
N PRO A 143 17.82 6.75 14.52
CA PRO A 143 19.15 7.35 14.62
C PRO A 143 20.23 6.37 14.20
N PRO A 144 21.34 6.85 13.61
CA PRO A 144 22.49 5.99 13.33
C PRO A 144 23.08 5.42 14.63
N SER A 145 23.34 4.12 14.62
CA SER A 145 24.02 3.41 15.70
C SER A 145 25.13 2.55 15.13
N ILE A 146 26.31 2.62 15.72
CA ILE A 146 27.46 1.78 15.35
C ILE A 146 27.28 0.41 16.02
N SER A 147 27.45 -0.66 15.22
CA SER A 147 27.36 -2.03 15.71
C SER A 147 28.60 -2.44 16.48
N ASP A 148 28.43 -3.24 17.53
CA ASP A 148 29.51 -3.85 18.32
C ASP A 148 30.40 -4.79 17.47
N ASN A 149 29.92 -5.25 16.32
CA ASN A 149 30.72 -6.00 15.35
C ASN A 149 31.77 -5.16 14.61
N SER A 150 31.76 -3.83 14.80
CA SER A 150 32.79 -2.93 14.27
C SER A 150 34.13 -3.16 14.98
N THR A 151 35.22 -2.92 14.28
CA THR A 151 36.58 -3.01 14.87
C THR A 151 36.72 -2.01 16.00
N GLN A 152 36.83 -2.48 17.23
CA GLN A 152 36.90 -1.63 18.43
C GLN A 152 38.33 -1.10 18.66
N SER A 153 39.34 -1.92 18.39
CA SER A 153 40.76 -1.55 18.47
C SER A 153 41.59 -2.43 17.54
N LEU A 154 42.72 -1.90 17.10
CA LEU A 154 43.68 -2.59 16.27
C LEU A 154 45.11 -2.20 16.69
N VAL A 155 45.94 -3.21 16.95
CA VAL A 155 47.37 -3.01 17.24
C VAL A 155 48.14 -3.58 16.07
N VAL A 156 48.92 -2.71 15.38
CA VAL A 156 49.74 -3.09 14.24
C VAL A 156 51.11 -2.44 14.35
N SER A 157 52.12 -3.10 13.81
CA SER A 157 53.46 -2.53 13.71
C SER A 157 53.58 -1.56 12.54
N GLU A 158 54.50 -0.63 12.61
CA GLU A 158 54.83 0.29 11.53
C GLU A 158 55.15 -0.48 10.23
N GLY A 159 54.67 0.00 9.10
CA GLY A 159 54.87 -0.61 7.79
C GLY A 159 53.99 -1.84 7.52
N GLN A 160 53.19 -2.29 8.48
CA GLN A 160 52.27 -3.42 8.29
C GLN A 160 50.90 -2.96 7.76
N PRO A 161 50.22 -3.81 6.99
CA PRO A 161 48.88 -3.51 6.55
C PRO A 161 47.91 -3.53 7.73
N ALA A 162 47.02 -2.55 7.78
CA ALA A 162 45.93 -2.45 8.76
C ALA A 162 44.59 -2.52 8.07
N GLN A 163 43.64 -3.24 8.66
CA GLN A 163 42.28 -3.33 8.17
C GLN A 163 41.31 -3.10 9.32
N MET A 164 40.34 -2.21 9.11
CA MET A 164 39.28 -1.92 10.07
C MET A 164 37.94 -1.96 9.38
N GLU A 165 36.91 -2.38 10.09
CA GLU A 165 35.56 -2.48 9.61
C GLU A 165 34.63 -1.71 10.55
N CYS A 166 33.71 -0.93 9.98
CA CYS A 166 32.67 -0.24 10.71
C CYS A 166 31.31 -0.58 10.11
N TYR A 167 30.41 -1.02 10.96
CA TYR A 167 29.03 -1.32 10.62
C TYR A 167 28.12 -0.38 11.38
N ALA A 168 27.18 0.25 10.67
CA ALA A 168 26.19 1.12 11.27
C ALA A 168 24.80 0.76 10.77
N SER A 169 23.80 0.94 11.64
CA SER A 169 22.40 0.79 11.32
C SER A 169 21.68 2.11 11.58
N GLY A 170 20.59 2.33 10.87
CA GLY A 170 19.75 3.52 10.98
C GLY A 170 18.83 3.63 9.78
N TYR A 171 17.86 4.53 9.85
CA TYR A 171 17.06 4.88 8.69
C TYR A 171 16.89 6.41 8.63
N PRO A 172 17.17 7.05 7.50
CA PRO A 172 17.82 6.50 6.29
C PRO A 172 19.16 5.83 6.58
N VAL A 173 19.62 4.97 5.66
CA VAL A 173 20.90 4.25 5.80
C VAL A 173 22.03 5.26 6.04
N PRO A 174 22.78 5.16 7.17
CA PRO A 174 23.81 6.13 7.49
C PRO A 174 25.01 5.98 6.56
N GLN A 175 25.63 7.12 6.23
CA GLN A 175 26.92 7.14 5.54
C GLN A 175 28.06 7.08 6.55
N ILE A 176 29.00 6.15 6.33
CA ILE A 176 30.17 5.97 7.18
C ILE A 176 31.36 6.66 6.53
N THR A 177 32.07 7.50 7.29
CA THR A 177 33.28 8.17 6.85
C THR A 177 34.36 7.95 7.88
N TRP A 178 35.52 7.47 7.44
CA TRP A 178 36.70 7.32 8.25
C TRP A 178 37.55 8.59 8.20
N ARG A 179 38.03 9.05 9.37
CA ARG A 179 38.87 10.21 9.49
C ARG A 179 40.05 9.92 10.44
N ARG A 180 41.20 10.54 10.19
CA ARG A 180 42.29 10.61 11.14
C ARG A 180 42.03 11.71 12.17
N GLU A 181 42.85 11.79 13.23
CA GLU A 181 42.78 12.85 14.24
C GLU A 181 42.93 14.27 13.65
N ASN A 182 43.77 14.42 12.62
CA ASN A 182 43.91 15.69 11.86
C ASN A 182 42.71 15.96 10.91
N ASN A 183 41.63 15.22 11.04
CA ASN A 183 40.40 15.33 10.24
C ASN A 183 40.51 14.95 8.75
N ALA A 184 41.66 14.42 8.31
CA ALA A 184 41.81 13.94 6.94
C ALA A 184 40.92 12.72 6.68
N ILE A 185 40.17 12.75 5.57
CA ILE A 185 39.29 11.65 5.15
C ILE A 185 40.15 10.53 4.57
N LEU A 186 39.91 9.31 5.03
CA LEU A 186 40.55 8.11 4.50
C LEU A 186 39.71 7.50 3.38
N PRO A 187 40.32 6.96 2.30
CA PRO A 187 39.59 6.25 1.27
C PRO A 187 38.94 4.99 1.86
N THR A 188 37.68 4.78 1.56
CA THR A 188 36.92 3.64 2.08
C THR A 188 36.29 2.84 0.93
N ALA A 189 36.20 1.52 1.10
CA ALA A 189 35.32 0.68 0.30
C ALA A 189 34.04 0.41 1.09
N ASN A 190 32.88 0.68 0.49
CA ASN A 190 31.59 0.36 1.09
C ASN A 190 31.24 -1.12 0.82
N VAL A 191 30.85 -1.83 1.87
CA VAL A 191 30.42 -3.23 1.78
C VAL A 191 29.04 -3.35 2.42
N GLY A 192 27.99 -3.33 1.61
CA GLY A 192 26.60 -3.40 2.09
C GLY A 192 26.28 -2.24 3.04
N ILE A 193 25.90 -2.56 4.28
CA ILE A 193 25.60 -1.58 5.35
C ILE A 193 26.83 -1.14 6.17
N GLY A 194 28.04 -1.52 5.72
CA GLY A 194 29.31 -1.24 6.40
C GLY A 194 30.31 -0.50 5.52
N ALA A 195 31.38 -0.02 6.14
CA ALA A 195 32.52 0.56 5.46
C ALA A 195 33.79 -0.12 5.96
N LYS A 196 34.68 -0.44 5.03
CA LYS A 196 35.96 -1.09 5.30
C LYS A 196 37.08 -0.21 4.80
N ILE A 197 38.15 -0.06 5.60
CA ILE A 197 39.37 0.56 5.16
C ILE A 197 40.50 -0.44 5.27
N SER A 198 41.43 -0.32 4.33
CA SER A 198 42.71 -1.02 4.37
C SER A 198 43.80 -0.01 3.99
N TYR A 199 44.81 0.14 4.84
CA TYR A 199 45.93 1.02 4.58
C TYR A 199 47.19 0.50 5.27
N TYR A 200 48.34 0.97 4.81
CA TYR A 200 49.59 0.72 5.50
C TYR A 200 49.81 1.80 6.56
N VAL A 201 50.22 1.39 7.75
CA VAL A 201 50.59 2.29 8.81
C VAL A 201 51.97 2.89 8.46
N HIS A 202 51.97 4.17 8.17
CA HIS A 202 53.22 4.94 7.99
C HIS A 202 53.46 5.78 9.23
N PRO A 203 54.74 5.94 9.64
CA PRO A 203 55.04 6.91 10.68
C PRO A 203 54.59 8.29 10.24
N GLU A 204 54.09 9.08 11.17
CA GLU A 204 53.93 10.51 10.90
C GLU A 204 55.30 11.15 10.80
N PRO A 205 55.53 12.08 9.85
CA PRO A 205 56.84 12.77 9.70
C PRO A 205 57.21 13.66 10.89
#